data_a14b9290fe1d4d918ced69fb84315693
#
_entry.id   a14b9290fe1d4d918ced69fb84315693
#
_cell.length_a   1.000
_cell.length_b   1.000
_cell.length_c   1.000
_cell.angle_alpha   90.00
_cell.angle_beta   90.00
_cell.angle_gamma   90.00
#
_symmetry.space_group_name_H-M   'P 1'
#
loop_
_entity.id
_entity.type
_entity.pdbx_description
1 polymer ?
#
loop_
_entity_poly.entity_id
_entity_poly.type
_entity_poly.pdbx_seq_one_letter_code
_entity_poly.pdbx_strand_id
1 'polypeptide(L)'
;MKVIIIGLGLIGGSIAKQLIKNTALQVFAYDSNSISLKNALNNSSIHGEIDNLDQLNSKEYENSLIVIATPPKASLEILRSLHSLFNSSVTITDTSSIKLPVEKILIEFDSPNNIILSHPIAGSHNSGEQNSLDSLFLGKNVIVSALPSVNEEHIQKVNILWESLESNIINLDSKTHDHIFAHSSHLPHLVSYALLMTLQDLNKENISEFSGGGFGEFLRLASSSPEMWADIFSLNQENLNSSLDSFIDNLNQLKNSINEDPENIKSLLTSLKIFKEENY
;
A
#
# COMPACT_ATOMS: atom_id res chain seq x y z
N MET A 1 -10.78 18.30 14.80
CA MET A 1 -9.56 18.12 13.97
C MET A 1 -9.97 18.08 12.51
N LYS A 2 -9.25 18.77 11.63
CA LYS A 2 -9.42 18.64 10.18
C LYS A 2 -8.54 17.50 9.68
N VAL A 3 -9.05 16.69 8.75
CA VAL A 3 -8.29 15.68 8.02
C VAL A 3 -8.21 16.11 6.56
N ILE A 4 -7.02 16.19 6.02
CA ILE A 4 -6.75 16.57 4.64
C ILE A 4 -6.23 15.34 3.89
N ILE A 5 -6.92 14.91 2.85
CA ILE A 5 -6.55 13.76 2.06
C ILE A 5 -5.93 14.26 0.75
N ILE A 6 -4.69 13.87 0.48
CA ILE A 6 -4.00 14.16 -0.77
C ILE A 6 -4.04 12.90 -1.63
N GLY A 7 -4.85 12.94 -2.71
CA GLY A 7 -5.14 11.81 -3.58
C GLY A 7 -6.47 11.12 -3.24
N LEU A 8 -7.47 11.28 -4.11
CA LEU A 8 -8.80 10.66 -4.01
C LEU A 8 -8.91 9.42 -4.90
N GLY A 9 -7.91 8.52 -4.85
CA GLY A 9 -8.00 7.19 -5.45
C GLY A 9 -8.88 6.24 -4.61
N LEU A 10 -8.70 4.93 -4.82
CA LEU A 10 -9.38 3.91 -4.02
C LEU A 10 -9.14 4.12 -2.51
N ILE A 11 -7.88 4.28 -2.08
CA ILE A 11 -7.50 4.39 -0.66
C ILE A 11 -7.99 5.71 -0.08
N GLY A 12 -7.58 6.85 -0.65
CA GLY A 12 -7.94 8.16 -0.11
C GLY A 12 -9.44 8.43 -0.15
N GLY A 13 -10.12 8.03 -1.23
CA GLY A 13 -11.59 8.12 -1.32
C GLY A 13 -12.30 7.24 -0.28
N SER A 14 -11.77 6.05 0.02
CA SER A 14 -12.34 5.18 1.07
C SER A 14 -12.11 5.75 2.46
N ILE A 15 -10.93 6.33 2.73
CA ILE A 15 -10.69 7.06 3.99
C ILE A 15 -11.72 8.19 4.14
N ALA A 16 -11.90 9.00 3.10
CA ALA A 16 -12.86 10.11 3.10
C ALA A 16 -14.28 9.64 3.44
N LYS A 17 -14.79 8.67 2.68
CA LYS A 17 -16.14 8.12 2.85
C LYS A 17 -16.36 7.55 4.25
N GLN A 18 -15.43 6.75 4.75
CA GLN A 18 -15.57 6.11 6.04
C GLN A 18 -15.47 7.13 7.19
N LEU A 19 -14.57 8.13 7.11
CA LEU A 19 -14.49 9.19 8.11
C LEU A 19 -15.77 10.03 8.19
N ILE A 20 -16.33 10.42 7.05
CA ILE A 20 -17.60 11.16 6.99
C ILE A 20 -18.73 10.36 7.64
N LYS A 21 -18.77 9.05 7.43
CA LYS A 21 -19.80 8.16 7.95
C LYS A 21 -19.68 7.93 9.46
N ASN A 22 -18.44 7.71 9.92
CA ASN A 22 -18.20 7.21 11.28
C ASN A 22 -17.85 8.30 12.29
N THR A 23 -17.53 9.53 11.84
CA THR A 23 -16.99 10.57 12.72
C THR A 23 -17.61 11.95 12.45
N ALA A 24 -17.37 12.89 13.37
CA ALA A 24 -17.66 14.31 13.18
C ALA A 24 -16.43 15.11 12.68
N LEU A 25 -15.41 14.44 12.14
CA LEU A 25 -14.23 15.10 11.62
C LEU A 25 -14.53 15.84 10.33
N GLN A 26 -13.90 16.99 10.13
CA GLN A 26 -13.98 17.72 8.88
C GLN A 26 -12.97 17.17 7.90
N VAL A 27 -13.43 16.66 6.77
CA VAL A 27 -12.58 16.05 5.73
C VAL A 27 -12.48 17.00 4.54
N PHE A 28 -11.25 17.34 4.17
CA PHE A 28 -10.90 18.10 2.97
C PHE A 28 -10.04 17.25 2.06
N ALA A 29 -9.97 17.60 0.78
CA ALA A 29 -9.12 16.85 -0.13
C ALA A 29 -8.42 17.74 -1.16
N TYR A 30 -7.26 17.26 -1.58
CA TYR A 30 -6.56 17.70 -2.77
C TYR A 30 -6.38 16.53 -3.73
N ASP A 31 -6.66 16.74 -5.00
CA ASP A 31 -6.37 15.78 -6.07
C ASP A 31 -6.03 16.55 -7.36
N SER A 32 -5.08 16.05 -8.14
CA SER A 32 -4.75 16.61 -9.45
C SER A 32 -5.87 16.41 -10.47
N ASN A 33 -6.75 15.43 -10.24
CA ASN A 33 -7.93 15.16 -11.05
C ASN A 33 -9.15 15.91 -10.49
N SER A 34 -9.49 17.05 -11.09
CA SER A 34 -10.64 17.86 -10.69
C SER A 34 -11.99 17.13 -10.78
N ILE A 35 -12.09 16.05 -11.57
CA ILE A 35 -13.31 15.24 -11.67
C ILE A 35 -13.49 14.44 -10.38
N SER A 36 -12.42 13.85 -9.83
CA SER A 36 -12.47 13.13 -8.55
C SER A 36 -12.91 14.07 -7.42
N LEU A 37 -12.36 15.28 -7.35
CA LEU A 37 -12.77 16.30 -6.36
C LEU A 37 -14.26 16.65 -6.48
N LYS A 38 -14.73 16.95 -7.69
CA LYS A 38 -16.15 17.26 -7.92
C LYS A 38 -17.08 16.11 -7.55
N ASN A 39 -16.70 14.88 -7.88
CA ASN A 39 -17.47 13.70 -7.51
C ASN A 39 -17.53 13.55 -5.99
N ALA A 40 -16.41 13.69 -5.30
CA ALA A 40 -16.34 13.57 -3.85
C ALA A 40 -17.18 14.65 -3.13
N LEU A 41 -17.19 15.89 -3.64
CA LEU A 41 -18.06 16.97 -3.15
C LEU A 41 -19.55 16.65 -3.39
N ASN A 42 -19.90 16.26 -4.62
CA ASN A 42 -21.29 15.96 -4.99
C ASN A 42 -21.86 14.78 -4.18
N ASN A 43 -21.03 13.79 -3.88
CA ASN A 43 -21.39 12.62 -3.08
C ASN A 43 -21.27 12.88 -1.57
N SER A 44 -20.95 14.11 -1.15
CA SER A 44 -20.71 14.48 0.25
C SER A 44 -19.65 13.59 0.94
N SER A 45 -18.68 13.12 0.19
CA SER A 45 -17.54 12.33 0.71
C SER A 45 -16.43 13.21 1.28
N ILE A 46 -16.46 14.51 1.02
CA ILE A 46 -15.59 15.53 1.59
C ILE A 46 -16.40 16.80 1.90
N HIS A 47 -15.93 17.62 2.84
CA HIS A 47 -16.56 18.91 3.20
C HIS A 47 -16.08 20.07 2.33
N GLY A 48 -14.91 19.94 1.69
CA GLY A 48 -14.34 20.96 0.84
C GLY A 48 -13.08 20.48 0.14
N GLU A 49 -12.62 21.26 -0.82
CA GLU A 49 -11.40 21.01 -1.58
C GLU A 49 -10.27 21.95 -1.15
N ILE A 50 -9.04 21.53 -1.40
CA ILE A 50 -7.81 22.32 -1.27
C ILE A 50 -7.35 22.62 -2.70
N ASP A 51 -7.27 23.89 -3.06
CA ASP A 51 -6.86 24.30 -4.40
C ASP A 51 -5.36 24.17 -4.65
N ASN A 52 -4.57 24.43 -3.59
CA ASN A 52 -3.12 24.38 -3.62
C ASN A 52 -2.56 23.92 -2.28
N LEU A 53 -1.55 23.05 -2.30
CA LEU A 53 -0.89 22.51 -1.09
C LEU A 53 -0.23 23.61 -0.22
N ASP A 54 0.16 24.75 -0.79
CA ASP A 54 0.70 25.88 -0.03
C ASP A 54 -0.30 26.47 0.98
N GLN A 55 -1.61 26.32 0.77
CA GLN A 55 -2.65 26.73 1.71
C GLN A 55 -2.53 26.02 3.05
N LEU A 56 -1.95 24.80 3.08
CA LEU A 56 -1.76 24.01 4.29
C LEU A 56 -0.83 24.66 5.31
N ASN A 57 -0.02 25.66 4.89
CA ASN A 57 0.82 26.49 5.78
C ASN A 57 0.02 27.56 6.55
N SER A 58 -1.26 27.74 6.25
CA SER A 58 -2.07 28.75 6.93
C SER A 58 -2.53 28.29 8.32
N LYS A 59 -2.84 29.26 9.20
CA LYS A 59 -3.39 28.99 10.53
C LYS A 59 -4.67 28.17 10.52
N GLU A 60 -5.39 28.18 9.42
CA GLU A 60 -6.63 27.41 9.26
C GLU A 60 -6.40 25.92 9.41
N TYR A 61 -5.20 25.43 9.03
CA TYR A 61 -4.84 24.00 9.04
C TYR A 61 -3.89 23.61 10.17
N GLU A 62 -3.62 24.51 11.13
CA GLU A 62 -2.92 24.14 12.36
C GLU A 62 -3.61 22.97 13.07
N ASN A 63 -2.84 22.06 13.64
CA ASN A 63 -3.32 20.83 14.31
C ASN A 63 -4.13 19.87 13.43
N SER A 64 -4.10 20.01 12.11
CA SER A 64 -4.71 19.06 11.17
C SER A 64 -3.90 17.78 11.02
N LEU A 65 -4.52 16.79 10.40
CA LEU A 65 -3.89 15.55 9.96
C LEU A 65 -3.92 15.48 8.43
N ILE A 66 -2.77 15.39 7.81
CA ILE A 66 -2.60 15.19 6.36
C ILE A 66 -2.37 13.71 6.08
N VAL A 67 -3.12 13.15 5.15
CA VAL A 67 -2.99 11.77 4.67
C VAL A 67 -2.59 11.80 3.19
N ILE A 68 -1.38 11.36 2.87
CA ILE A 68 -0.89 11.24 1.49
C ILE A 68 -1.31 9.85 0.98
N ALA A 69 -2.27 9.81 0.06
CA ALA A 69 -2.87 8.59 -0.50
C ALA A 69 -2.73 8.54 -2.03
N THR A 70 -1.55 8.88 -2.52
CA THR A 70 -1.18 8.89 -3.94
C THR A 70 -0.27 7.68 -4.29
N PRO A 71 -0.02 7.40 -5.58
CA PRO A 71 0.95 6.38 -5.98
C PRO A 71 2.33 6.58 -5.33
N PRO A 72 3.12 5.51 -5.13
CA PRO A 72 4.32 5.57 -4.29
C PRO A 72 5.32 6.67 -4.65
N LYS A 73 5.69 6.83 -5.92
CA LYS A 73 6.62 7.91 -6.33
C LYS A 73 6.04 9.30 -6.15
N ALA A 74 4.76 9.48 -6.50
CA ALA A 74 4.08 10.76 -6.28
C ALA A 74 4.00 11.11 -4.78
N SER A 75 3.80 10.12 -3.91
CA SER A 75 3.84 10.32 -2.46
C SER A 75 5.18 10.88 -1.96
N LEU A 76 6.30 10.40 -2.54
CA LEU A 76 7.64 10.91 -2.19
C LEU A 76 7.81 12.38 -2.60
N GLU A 77 7.33 12.75 -3.79
CA GLU A 77 7.40 14.15 -4.29
C GLU A 77 6.52 15.07 -3.46
N ILE A 78 5.29 14.65 -3.16
CA ILE A 78 4.37 15.40 -2.30
C ILE A 78 4.96 15.60 -0.91
N LEU A 79 5.50 14.53 -0.29
CA LEU A 79 6.11 14.64 1.03
C LEU A 79 7.25 15.68 1.03
N ARG A 80 8.11 15.69 0.02
CA ARG A 80 9.16 16.70 -0.13
C ARG A 80 8.58 18.12 -0.27
N SER A 81 7.48 18.29 -1.00
CA SER A 81 6.85 19.62 -1.16
C SER A 81 6.24 20.15 0.14
N LEU A 82 5.88 19.27 1.08
CA LEU A 82 5.34 19.62 2.38
C LEU A 82 6.40 19.91 3.45
N HIS A 83 7.69 20.04 3.08
CA HIS A 83 8.79 20.21 4.04
C HIS A 83 8.63 21.43 4.98
N SER A 84 7.92 22.49 4.55
CA SER A 84 7.60 23.65 5.38
C SER A 84 6.70 23.33 6.58
N LEU A 85 6.01 22.18 6.56
CA LEU A 85 5.15 21.69 7.64
C LEU A 85 5.88 20.74 8.60
N PHE A 86 7.14 20.41 8.32
CA PHE A 86 7.92 19.52 9.18
C PHE A 86 8.18 20.20 10.54
N ASN A 87 8.14 19.43 11.60
CA ASN A 87 8.26 19.91 12.98
C ASN A 87 7.20 20.97 13.38
N SER A 88 6.04 20.97 12.73
CA SER A 88 4.90 21.84 13.05
C SER A 88 3.84 21.10 13.87
N SER A 89 2.74 21.79 14.19
CA SER A 89 1.55 21.17 14.84
C SER A 89 0.72 20.27 13.91
N VAL A 90 0.99 20.32 12.60
CA VAL A 90 0.34 19.46 11.60
C VAL A 90 0.93 18.06 11.67
N THR A 91 0.08 17.05 11.69
CA THR A 91 0.52 15.65 11.60
C THR A 91 0.46 15.20 10.14
N ILE A 92 1.47 14.47 9.68
CA ILE A 92 1.48 13.92 8.32
C ILE A 92 1.60 12.41 8.39
N THR A 93 0.79 11.70 7.60
CA THR A 93 0.93 10.26 7.36
C THR A 93 0.80 9.95 5.88
N ASP A 94 1.38 8.84 5.44
CA ASP A 94 1.21 8.32 4.08
C ASP A 94 0.45 6.98 4.11
N THR A 95 0.10 6.46 2.93
CA THR A 95 -0.51 5.13 2.78
C THR A 95 0.28 4.23 1.82
N SER A 96 1.53 4.60 1.54
CA SER A 96 2.37 3.90 0.57
C SER A 96 2.66 2.45 0.98
N SER A 97 2.73 1.57 0.01
CA SER A 97 3.08 0.16 0.20
C SER A 97 4.57 -0.07 0.49
N ILE A 98 5.39 0.99 0.51
CA ILE A 98 6.84 0.93 0.74
C ILE A 98 7.24 2.01 1.73
N LYS A 99 8.04 1.66 2.74
CA LYS A 99 8.37 2.55 3.85
C LYS A 99 9.80 3.10 3.81
N LEU A 100 10.79 2.30 3.42
CA LEU A 100 12.19 2.74 3.40
C LEU A 100 12.47 3.99 2.54
N PRO A 101 11.92 4.14 1.32
CA PRO A 101 12.11 5.36 0.56
C PRO A 101 11.52 6.60 1.22
N VAL A 102 10.38 6.46 1.91
CA VAL A 102 9.76 7.55 2.68
C VAL A 102 10.66 7.90 3.87
N GLU A 103 11.11 6.91 4.64
CA GLU A 103 12.02 7.08 5.77
C GLU A 103 13.33 7.76 5.36
N LYS A 104 13.91 7.42 4.21
CA LYS A 104 15.11 8.07 3.67
C LYS A 104 14.90 9.57 3.47
N ILE A 105 13.73 9.98 2.97
CA ILE A 105 13.38 11.41 2.85
C ILE A 105 13.34 12.06 4.24
N LEU A 106 12.71 11.42 5.22
CA LEU A 106 12.63 11.97 6.57
C LEU A 106 14.02 12.19 7.17
N ILE A 107 14.94 11.24 6.96
CA ILE A 107 16.33 11.36 7.41
C ILE A 107 17.05 12.53 6.71
N GLU A 108 16.82 12.75 5.41
CA GLU A 108 17.36 13.90 4.67
C GLU A 108 16.91 15.25 5.25
N PHE A 109 15.75 15.29 5.92
CA PHE A 109 15.18 16.47 6.58
C PHE A 109 15.31 16.42 8.12
N ASP A 110 16.40 15.85 8.65
CA ASP A 110 16.71 15.79 10.07
C ASP A 110 15.64 15.09 10.93
N SER A 111 14.97 14.08 10.35
CA SER A 111 13.98 13.23 11.04
C SER A 111 12.88 14.03 11.74
N PRO A 112 11.96 14.67 11.02
CA PRO A 112 10.87 15.47 11.57
C PRO A 112 10.05 14.71 12.61
N ASN A 113 9.55 15.45 13.62
CA ASN A 113 8.88 14.87 14.78
C ASN A 113 7.36 14.66 14.62
N ASN A 114 6.81 14.99 13.46
CA ASN A 114 5.35 15.02 13.19
C ASN A 114 4.91 14.16 12.01
N ILE A 115 5.75 13.21 11.55
CA ILE A 115 5.46 12.37 10.40
C ILE A 115 5.49 10.90 10.81
N ILE A 116 4.40 10.20 10.56
CA ILE A 116 4.21 8.77 10.84
C ILE A 116 3.88 8.06 9.55
N LEU A 117 4.55 6.95 9.28
CA LEU A 117 4.36 6.16 8.08
C LEU A 117 3.25 5.14 8.30
N SER A 118 2.32 5.01 7.37
CA SER A 118 1.26 4.00 7.43
C SER A 118 1.21 3.18 6.14
N HIS A 119 0.72 1.95 6.26
CA HIS A 119 0.41 1.09 5.12
C HIS A 119 -0.84 0.27 5.43
N PRO A 120 -2.03 0.67 4.97
CA PRO A 120 -3.24 -0.15 5.12
C PRO A 120 -3.15 -1.39 4.23
N ILE A 121 -3.29 -2.57 4.85
CA ILE A 121 -3.31 -3.85 4.14
C ILE A 121 -4.74 -4.11 3.63
N ALA A 122 -5.17 -3.20 2.79
CA ALA A 122 -6.49 -3.19 2.17
C ALA A 122 -6.38 -2.63 0.75
N GLY A 123 -7.10 -3.21 -0.17
CA GLY A 123 -7.05 -2.80 -1.56
C GLY A 123 -7.96 -3.64 -2.43
N SER A 124 -8.02 -3.27 -3.68
CA SER A 124 -8.74 -3.95 -4.74
C SER A 124 -7.92 -3.83 -6.03
N HIS A 125 -8.15 -4.72 -6.98
CA HIS A 125 -7.59 -4.61 -8.33
C HIS A 125 -8.21 -3.44 -9.13
N ASN A 126 -9.32 -2.86 -8.64
CA ASN A 126 -9.91 -1.67 -9.22
C ASN A 126 -9.26 -0.42 -8.60
N SER A 127 -8.95 0.57 -9.41
CA SER A 127 -8.42 1.88 -9.00
C SER A 127 -9.44 3.00 -9.22
N GLY A 128 -9.18 4.18 -8.66
CA GLY A 128 -10.00 5.36 -8.83
C GLY A 128 -11.04 5.58 -7.74
N GLU A 129 -11.50 6.82 -7.62
CA GLU A 129 -12.48 7.28 -6.61
C GLU A 129 -13.81 6.54 -6.69
N GLN A 130 -14.28 6.23 -7.90
CA GLN A 130 -15.54 5.51 -8.14
C GLN A 130 -15.56 4.10 -7.51
N ASN A 131 -14.41 3.50 -7.24
CA ASN A 131 -14.28 2.19 -6.61
C ASN A 131 -14.04 2.27 -5.09
N SER A 132 -14.00 3.49 -4.52
CA SER A 132 -13.80 3.68 -3.08
C SER A 132 -15.02 3.22 -2.27
N LEU A 133 -14.76 2.59 -1.12
CA LEU A 133 -15.75 1.96 -0.27
C LEU A 133 -15.69 2.56 1.14
N ASP A 134 -16.85 2.73 1.77
CA ASP A 134 -16.98 3.22 3.15
C ASP A 134 -16.72 2.15 4.22
N SER A 135 -16.22 1.00 3.81
CA SER A 135 -15.93 -0.16 4.67
C SER A 135 -14.63 -0.87 4.28
N LEU A 136 -13.78 -0.23 3.44
CA LEU A 136 -12.58 -0.86 2.90
C LEU A 136 -11.61 -1.34 3.99
N PHE A 137 -11.54 -0.60 5.10
CA PHE A 137 -10.56 -0.83 6.17
C PHE A 137 -11.12 -1.64 7.35
N LEU A 138 -12.42 -1.93 7.38
CA LEU A 138 -13.10 -2.63 8.46
C LEU A 138 -12.43 -3.98 8.76
N GLY A 139 -11.86 -4.12 9.96
CA GLY A 139 -11.14 -5.31 10.41
C GLY A 139 -9.84 -5.62 9.66
N LYS A 140 -9.36 -4.69 8.81
CA LYS A 140 -8.09 -4.85 8.09
C LYS A 140 -6.92 -4.38 8.95
N ASN A 141 -5.76 -4.97 8.70
CA ASN A 141 -4.54 -4.53 9.35
C ASN A 141 -4.02 -3.24 8.68
N VAL A 142 -3.45 -2.35 9.50
CA VAL A 142 -2.64 -1.23 9.04
C VAL A 142 -1.29 -1.29 9.73
N ILE A 143 -0.23 -1.24 8.95
CA ILE A 143 1.12 -1.14 9.51
C ILE A 143 1.40 0.33 9.79
N VAL A 144 1.90 0.62 11.00
CA VAL A 144 2.32 1.95 11.41
C VAL A 144 3.79 1.90 11.78
N SER A 145 4.57 2.82 11.22
CA SER A 145 6.00 2.99 11.49
C SER A 145 6.28 4.43 11.90
N ALA A 146 7.01 4.62 12.98
CA ALA A 146 7.43 5.94 13.43
C ALA A 146 8.94 5.95 13.71
N LEU A 147 9.63 7.01 13.31
CA LEU A 147 11.00 7.25 13.71
C LEU A 147 11.07 7.61 15.21
N PRO A 148 12.20 7.35 15.87
CA PRO A 148 12.36 7.71 17.30
C PRO A 148 12.21 9.19 17.62
N SER A 149 12.34 10.08 16.62
CA SER A 149 12.15 11.53 16.73
C SER A 149 10.68 11.93 16.85
N VAL A 150 9.74 11.06 16.48
CA VAL A 150 8.32 11.43 16.39
C VAL A 150 7.70 11.60 17.78
N ASN A 151 6.99 12.71 17.96
CA ASN A 151 6.28 13.00 19.21
C ASN A 151 5.04 12.11 19.35
N GLU A 152 4.80 11.65 20.56
CA GLU A 152 3.68 10.75 20.91
C GLU A 152 2.32 11.33 20.50
N GLU A 153 2.13 12.64 20.60
CA GLU A 153 0.89 13.32 20.18
C GLU A 153 0.54 13.04 18.71
N HIS A 154 1.55 13.05 17.83
CA HIS A 154 1.34 12.79 16.40
C HIS A 154 1.06 11.30 16.12
N ILE A 155 1.74 10.41 16.84
CA ILE A 155 1.45 8.96 16.78
C ILE A 155 0.00 8.70 17.15
N GLN A 156 -0.47 9.30 18.24
CA GLN A 156 -1.85 9.14 18.69
C GLN A 156 -2.88 9.68 17.68
N LYS A 157 -2.59 10.80 17.00
CA LYS A 157 -3.49 11.30 15.94
C LYS A 157 -3.64 10.32 14.78
N VAL A 158 -2.55 9.65 14.37
CA VAL A 158 -2.59 8.62 13.31
C VAL A 158 -3.28 7.35 13.80
N ASN A 159 -3.05 6.93 15.05
CA ASN A 159 -3.75 5.79 15.61
C ASN A 159 -5.28 6.04 15.68
N ILE A 160 -5.70 7.22 16.14
CA ILE A 160 -7.12 7.62 16.15
C ILE A 160 -7.71 7.60 14.74
N LEU A 161 -6.97 8.03 13.72
CA LEU A 161 -7.42 7.92 12.33
C LEU A 161 -7.76 6.46 12.00
N TRP A 162 -6.81 5.54 12.16
CA TRP A 162 -6.99 4.14 11.76
C TRP A 162 -8.00 3.39 12.62
N GLU A 163 -8.09 3.70 13.91
CA GLU A 163 -9.14 3.20 14.82
C GLU A 163 -10.54 3.68 14.40
N SER A 164 -10.66 4.94 13.95
CA SER A 164 -11.92 5.49 13.42
C SER A 164 -12.36 4.80 12.12
N LEU A 165 -11.41 4.19 11.41
CA LEU A 165 -11.65 3.37 10.22
C LEU A 165 -11.81 1.87 10.56
N GLU A 166 -11.88 1.54 11.87
CA GLU A 166 -12.06 0.17 12.38
C GLU A 166 -10.97 -0.80 11.92
N SER A 167 -9.73 -0.29 11.78
CA SER A 167 -8.54 -1.06 11.39
C SER A 167 -7.79 -1.59 12.62
N ASN A 168 -7.07 -2.69 12.45
CA ASN A 168 -6.16 -3.24 13.44
C ASN A 168 -4.76 -2.67 13.23
N ILE A 169 -4.22 -1.93 14.20
CA ILE A 169 -2.89 -1.31 14.10
C ILE A 169 -1.81 -2.32 14.47
N ILE A 170 -0.80 -2.43 13.61
CA ILE A 170 0.40 -3.23 13.84
C ILE A 170 1.62 -2.32 13.70
N ASN A 171 2.42 -2.21 14.76
CA ASN A 171 3.65 -1.43 14.72
C ASN A 171 4.80 -2.26 14.15
N LEU A 172 5.50 -1.71 13.15
CA LEU A 172 6.61 -2.36 12.49
C LEU A 172 7.58 -1.30 11.97
N ASP A 173 8.89 -1.54 12.09
CA ASP A 173 9.88 -0.64 11.48
C ASP A 173 9.91 -0.78 9.95
N SER A 174 10.35 0.29 9.26
CA SER A 174 10.33 0.37 7.80
C SER A 174 11.16 -0.72 7.12
N LYS A 175 12.29 -1.12 7.71
CA LYS A 175 13.17 -2.15 7.14
C LYS A 175 12.51 -3.52 7.19
N THR A 176 11.98 -3.88 8.35
CA THR A 176 11.25 -5.15 8.54
C THR A 176 9.99 -5.18 7.68
N HIS A 177 9.27 -4.04 7.58
CA HIS A 177 8.12 -3.89 6.70
C HIS A 177 8.49 -4.23 5.25
N ASP A 178 9.44 -3.52 4.66
CA ASP A 178 9.76 -3.65 3.24
C ASP A 178 10.35 -5.04 2.91
N HIS A 179 11.07 -5.66 3.87
CA HIS A 179 11.54 -7.03 3.76
C HIS A 179 10.37 -8.03 3.73
N ILE A 180 9.42 -7.94 4.68
CA ILE A 180 8.26 -8.85 4.74
C ILE A 180 7.41 -8.71 3.48
N PHE A 181 7.11 -7.47 3.04
CA PHE A 181 6.25 -7.25 1.88
C PHE A 181 6.92 -7.60 0.56
N ALA A 182 8.25 -7.62 0.48
CA ALA A 182 8.97 -8.17 -0.68
C ALA A 182 8.61 -9.65 -0.90
N HIS A 183 8.50 -10.44 0.18
CA HIS A 183 8.18 -11.87 0.12
C HIS A 183 6.67 -12.15 0.02
N SER A 184 5.88 -11.46 0.84
CA SER A 184 4.46 -11.79 1.01
C SER A 184 3.53 -11.11 -0.02
N SER A 185 3.99 -10.07 -0.70
CA SER A 185 3.21 -9.27 -1.65
C SER A 185 3.92 -9.06 -2.98
N HIS A 186 5.13 -8.49 -2.98
CA HIS A 186 5.78 -8.05 -4.21
C HIS A 186 6.22 -9.24 -5.08
N LEU A 187 6.85 -10.24 -4.49
CA LEU A 187 7.25 -11.46 -5.20
C LEU A 187 6.04 -12.19 -5.81
N PRO A 188 4.94 -12.46 -5.10
CA PRO A 188 3.74 -13.08 -5.69
C PRO A 188 3.21 -12.35 -6.93
N HIS A 189 3.19 -11.01 -6.92
CA HIS A 189 2.77 -10.23 -8.08
C HIS A 189 3.78 -10.35 -9.23
N LEU A 190 5.09 -10.27 -8.95
CA LEU A 190 6.13 -10.44 -9.97
C LEU A 190 6.05 -11.82 -10.62
N VAL A 191 5.85 -12.86 -9.83
CA VAL A 191 5.70 -14.25 -10.31
C VAL A 191 4.45 -14.41 -11.18
N SER A 192 3.36 -13.72 -10.83
CA SER A 192 2.15 -13.70 -11.66
C SER A 192 2.40 -13.07 -13.04
N TYR A 193 3.16 -11.97 -13.12
CA TYR A 193 3.59 -11.40 -14.40
C TYR A 193 4.52 -12.35 -15.18
N ALA A 194 5.47 -13.00 -14.50
CA ALA A 194 6.37 -13.97 -15.14
C ALA A 194 5.60 -15.17 -15.72
N LEU A 195 4.56 -15.64 -15.02
CA LEU A 195 3.68 -16.67 -15.54
C LEU A 195 2.95 -16.20 -16.81
N LEU A 196 2.41 -14.96 -16.82
CA LEU A 196 1.79 -14.40 -18.02
C LEU A 196 2.77 -14.30 -19.19
N MET A 197 4.02 -13.90 -18.96
CA MET A 197 5.05 -13.89 -20.01
C MET A 197 5.26 -15.29 -20.60
N THR A 198 5.30 -16.33 -19.75
CA THR A 198 5.41 -17.73 -20.19
C THR A 198 4.23 -18.16 -21.07
N LEU A 199 3.03 -17.63 -20.78
CA LEU A 199 1.80 -17.97 -21.49
C LEU A 199 1.63 -17.22 -22.82
N GLN A 200 2.32 -16.10 -23.02
CA GLN A 200 2.20 -15.32 -24.25
C GLN A 200 2.55 -16.15 -25.49
N ASP A 201 3.54 -17.02 -25.39
CA ASP A 201 3.97 -17.89 -26.50
C ASP A 201 2.95 -18.99 -26.78
N LEU A 202 2.12 -19.35 -25.83
CA LEU A 202 1.11 -20.41 -25.91
C LEU A 202 -0.29 -19.87 -26.27
N ASN A 203 -0.46 -18.57 -26.48
CA ASN A 203 -1.77 -17.93 -26.68
C ASN A 203 -2.53 -18.42 -27.94
N LYS A 204 -1.86 -19.13 -28.85
CA LYS A 204 -2.48 -19.75 -30.04
C LYS A 204 -3.34 -20.97 -29.71
N GLU A 205 -3.30 -21.48 -28.48
CA GLU A 205 -3.91 -22.75 -28.08
C GLU A 205 -5.19 -22.57 -27.23
N ASN A 206 -5.77 -21.33 -27.13
CA ASN A 206 -6.98 -21.03 -26.35
C ASN A 206 -6.91 -21.55 -24.89
N ILE A 207 -5.76 -21.39 -24.23
CA ILE A 207 -5.49 -21.93 -22.88
C ILE A 207 -6.58 -21.55 -21.88
N SER A 208 -7.23 -20.38 -22.05
CA SER A 208 -8.32 -19.93 -21.18
C SER A 208 -9.51 -20.89 -21.16
N GLU A 209 -9.78 -21.62 -22.24
CA GLU A 209 -10.87 -22.61 -22.32
C GLU A 209 -10.59 -23.86 -21.46
N PHE A 210 -9.32 -24.11 -21.15
CA PHE A 210 -8.86 -25.28 -20.39
C PHE A 210 -8.42 -24.93 -18.96
N SER A 211 -8.57 -23.65 -18.54
CA SER A 211 -8.09 -23.18 -17.24
C SER A 211 -9.14 -23.34 -16.14
N GLY A 212 -8.73 -23.91 -15.01
CA GLY A 212 -9.55 -24.01 -13.80
C GLY A 212 -9.41 -22.78 -12.89
N GLY A 213 -10.20 -22.75 -11.79
CA GLY A 213 -10.28 -21.61 -10.85
C GLY A 213 -8.93 -21.17 -10.26
N GLY A 214 -8.02 -22.10 -9.93
CA GLY A 214 -6.70 -21.78 -9.39
C GLY A 214 -5.83 -20.96 -10.35
N PHE A 215 -5.94 -21.20 -11.66
CA PHE A 215 -5.25 -20.41 -12.67
C PHE A 215 -5.76 -18.97 -12.70
N GLY A 216 -7.08 -18.78 -12.67
CA GLY A 216 -7.68 -17.45 -12.65
C GLY A 216 -7.31 -16.65 -11.40
N GLU A 217 -7.24 -17.28 -10.24
CA GLU A 217 -6.79 -16.62 -9.00
C GLU A 217 -5.33 -16.15 -9.10
N PHE A 218 -4.47 -16.97 -9.68
CA PHE A 218 -3.06 -16.62 -9.86
C PHE A 218 -2.89 -15.41 -10.82
N LEU A 219 -3.62 -15.41 -11.93
CA LEU A 219 -3.60 -14.33 -12.91
C LEU A 219 -4.28 -13.04 -12.41
N ARG A 220 -5.17 -13.13 -11.44
CA ARG A 220 -5.84 -11.97 -10.84
C ARG A 220 -4.84 -10.95 -10.29
N LEU A 221 -3.72 -11.40 -9.73
CA LEU A 221 -2.67 -10.50 -9.22
C LEU A 221 -2.11 -9.62 -10.33
N ALA A 222 -1.92 -10.14 -11.53
CA ALA A 222 -1.39 -9.40 -12.68
C ALA A 222 -2.43 -8.44 -13.32
N SER A 223 -3.67 -8.38 -12.82
CA SER A 223 -4.69 -7.42 -13.27
C SER A 223 -4.59 -6.06 -12.57
N SER A 224 -3.64 -5.90 -11.65
CA SER A 224 -3.42 -4.64 -10.90
C SER A 224 -2.75 -3.58 -11.78
N SER A 225 -2.78 -2.29 -11.35
CA SER A 225 -2.19 -1.16 -12.08
C SER A 225 -0.69 -1.38 -12.37
N PRO A 226 -0.29 -1.39 -13.65
CA PRO A 226 1.13 -1.53 -14.01
C PRO A 226 2.00 -0.39 -13.48
N GLU A 227 1.49 0.85 -13.46
CA GLU A 227 2.22 2.01 -12.97
C GLU A 227 2.53 1.87 -11.48
N MET A 228 1.54 1.49 -10.68
CA MET A 228 1.71 1.26 -9.24
C MET A 228 2.73 0.16 -8.97
N TRP A 229 2.66 -0.96 -9.69
CA TRP A 229 3.58 -2.08 -9.49
C TRP A 229 4.99 -1.79 -9.98
N ALA A 230 5.15 -1.04 -11.08
CA ALA A 230 6.46 -0.56 -11.52
C ALA A 230 7.14 0.31 -10.46
N ASP A 231 6.37 1.19 -9.79
CA ASP A 231 6.86 1.98 -8.68
C ASP A 231 7.28 1.09 -7.49
N ILE A 232 6.42 0.17 -7.07
CA ILE A 232 6.67 -0.76 -5.96
C ILE A 232 7.95 -1.58 -6.23
N PHE A 233 8.07 -2.18 -7.40
CA PHE A 233 9.23 -2.99 -7.75
C PHE A 233 10.53 -2.17 -7.77
N SER A 234 10.48 -0.95 -8.31
CA SER A 234 11.66 -0.08 -8.38
C SER A 234 12.08 0.47 -7.02
N LEU A 235 11.12 0.79 -6.15
CA LEU A 235 11.39 1.39 -4.85
C LEU A 235 11.82 0.35 -3.79
N ASN A 236 11.42 -0.92 -3.93
CA ASN A 236 11.85 -2.02 -3.04
C ASN A 236 12.78 -3.01 -3.75
N GLN A 237 13.56 -2.54 -4.71
CA GLN A 237 14.35 -3.36 -5.61
C GLN A 237 15.32 -4.32 -4.88
N GLU A 238 16.01 -3.84 -3.85
CA GLU A 238 17.01 -4.65 -3.13
C GLU A 238 16.37 -5.87 -2.45
N ASN A 239 15.30 -5.65 -1.67
CA ASN A 239 14.57 -6.74 -1.01
C ASN A 239 13.90 -7.67 -2.03
N LEU A 240 13.32 -7.11 -3.10
CA LEU A 240 12.64 -7.88 -4.13
C LEU A 240 13.63 -8.77 -4.89
N ASN A 241 14.80 -8.27 -5.27
CA ASN A 241 15.82 -9.08 -5.94
C ASN A 241 16.29 -10.23 -5.05
N SER A 242 16.57 -9.97 -3.77
CA SER A 242 16.93 -11.04 -2.81
C SER A 242 15.85 -12.12 -2.69
N SER A 243 14.57 -11.69 -2.65
CA SER A 243 13.41 -12.59 -2.59
C SER A 243 13.27 -13.40 -3.90
N LEU A 244 13.51 -12.76 -5.04
CA LEU A 244 13.44 -13.38 -6.36
C LEU A 244 14.57 -14.41 -6.55
N ASP A 245 15.80 -14.09 -6.15
CA ASP A 245 16.93 -15.03 -6.24
C ASP A 245 16.61 -16.31 -5.43
N SER A 246 16.14 -16.16 -4.20
CA SER A 246 15.71 -17.29 -3.38
C SER A 246 14.58 -18.11 -4.01
N PHE A 247 13.64 -17.42 -4.67
CA PHE A 247 12.54 -18.09 -5.39
C PHE A 247 13.04 -18.88 -6.61
N ILE A 248 13.98 -18.32 -7.37
CA ILE A 248 14.62 -18.99 -8.52
C ILE A 248 15.36 -20.24 -8.07
N ASP A 249 16.10 -20.17 -6.95
CA ASP A 249 16.80 -21.33 -6.38
C ASP A 249 15.82 -22.44 -5.98
N ASN A 250 14.70 -22.08 -5.34
CA ASN A 250 13.65 -23.02 -4.98
C ASN A 250 12.97 -23.64 -6.23
N LEU A 251 12.75 -22.85 -7.29
CA LEU A 251 12.25 -23.39 -8.57
C LEU A 251 13.23 -24.39 -9.20
N ASN A 252 14.52 -24.11 -9.15
CA ASN A 252 15.56 -25.02 -9.64
C ASN A 252 15.58 -26.33 -8.82
N GLN A 253 15.43 -26.23 -7.50
CA GLN A 253 15.33 -27.41 -6.62
C GLN A 253 14.11 -28.27 -6.98
N LEU A 254 12.93 -27.67 -7.15
CA LEU A 254 11.71 -28.35 -7.58
C LEU A 254 11.89 -29.01 -8.95
N LYS A 255 12.48 -28.30 -9.92
CA LYS A 255 12.76 -28.81 -11.25
C LYS A 255 13.68 -30.04 -11.20
N ASN A 256 14.72 -30.01 -10.37
CA ASN A 256 15.63 -31.14 -10.19
C ASN A 256 14.89 -32.32 -9.58
N SER A 257 14.08 -32.10 -8.54
CA SER A 257 13.29 -33.15 -7.89
C SER A 257 12.27 -33.81 -8.83
N ILE A 258 11.72 -33.08 -9.80
CA ILE A 258 10.82 -33.64 -10.84
C ILE A 258 11.58 -34.62 -11.77
N ASN A 259 12.88 -34.36 -12.03
CA ASN A 259 13.70 -35.18 -12.92
C ASN A 259 14.36 -36.38 -12.23
N GLU A 260 14.27 -36.45 -10.90
CA GLU A 260 14.78 -37.55 -10.08
C GLU A 260 13.70 -38.61 -9.81
N ASP A 261 13.83 -39.35 -8.71
CA ASP A 261 12.85 -40.35 -8.28
C ASP A 261 11.51 -39.66 -7.87
N PRO A 262 10.36 -40.16 -8.36
CA PRO A 262 9.03 -39.67 -7.95
C PRO A 262 8.79 -39.62 -6.45
N GLU A 263 9.41 -40.45 -5.64
CA GLU A 263 9.26 -40.42 -4.19
C GLU A 263 9.99 -39.19 -3.56
N ASN A 264 11.03 -38.66 -4.20
CA ASN A 264 11.72 -37.47 -3.74
C ASN A 264 10.82 -36.22 -3.85
N ILE A 265 10.20 -36.01 -4.99
CA ILE A 265 9.28 -34.88 -5.17
C ILE A 265 8.06 -35.00 -4.26
N LYS A 266 7.51 -36.21 -4.09
CA LYS A 266 6.39 -36.45 -3.19
C LYS A 266 6.72 -36.13 -1.73
N SER A 267 7.91 -36.54 -1.26
CA SER A 267 8.41 -36.23 0.07
C SER A 267 8.55 -34.71 0.29
N LEU A 268 9.14 -34.01 -0.67
CA LEU A 268 9.30 -32.56 -0.63
C LEU A 268 7.93 -31.85 -0.56
N LEU A 269 6.98 -32.20 -1.45
CA LEU A 269 5.64 -31.60 -1.45
C LEU A 269 4.87 -31.90 -0.15
N THR A 270 5.08 -33.09 0.45
CA THR A 270 4.47 -33.45 1.71
C THR A 270 4.99 -32.56 2.85
N SER A 271 6.31 -32.32 2.91
CA SER A 271 6.90 -31.45 3.92
C SER A 271 6.41 -30.00 3.79
N LEU A 272 6.29 -29.49 2.55
CA LEU A 272 5.76 -28.14 2.29
C LEU A 272 4.27 -28.02 2.65
N LYS A 273 3.48 -29.07 2.45
CA LYS A 273 2.09 -29.11 2.89
C LYS A 273 1.99 -29.01 4.41
N ILE A 274 2.80 -29.80 5.15
CA ILE A 274 2.85 -29.74 6.62
C ILE A 274 3.25 -28.33 7.08
N PHE A 275 4.32 -27.77 6.52
CA PHE A 275 4.76 -26.41 6.83
C PHE A 275 3.62 -25.38 6.65
N LYS A 276 2.86 -25.47 5.55
CA LYS A 276 1.71 -24.59 5.32
C LYS A 276 0.64 -24.76 6.40
N GLU A 277 0.31 -26.00 6.80
CA GLU A 277 -0.74 -26.30 7.80
C GLU A 277 -0.35 -25.82 9.21
N GLU A 278 0.96 -25.78 9.52
CA GLU A 278 1.47 -25.34 10.83
C GLU A 278 1.63 -23.80 10.95
N ASN A 279 1.74 -23.08 9.84
CA ASN A 279 2.12 -21.65 9.85
C ASN A 279 1.08 -20.72 9.20
N TYR A 280 0.12 -21.25 8.46
CA TYR A 280 -0.90 -20.51 7.69
C TYR A 280 -2.29 -21.18 7.81
#